data_acff5a69c3990438341717b2026b6570
#
_entry.id   acff5a69c3990438341717b2026b6570
#
_cell.length_a   1.000
_cell.length_b   1.000
_cell.length_c   1.000
_cell.angle_alpha   90.00
_cell.angle_beta   90.00
_cell.angle_gamma   90.00
#
_symmetry.space_group_name_H-M   'P 1'
#
loop_
_entity.id
_entity.type
_entity.pdbx_description
1 polymer ?
#
loop_
_entity_poly.entity_id
_entity_poly.type
_entity_poly.pdbx_seq_one_letter_code
_entity_poly.pdbx_strand_id
1 'polypeptide(L)'
;MTSPSESTRALSGIRAYLFDLDGVLTPTATVHMHAWARLFTPYLEQHGAAPYTEADYFSYIDGKPRYDGVRSLLESRGIRVPEGDVTDAPSQDTVHGLGNRKNEAFNETLADEGVEAYPASVAFLDAVQASGCLVAVVSSSKNAPSVLAAAGLADRFEVVVDGAVAARDGIPGKPAPDTFERAAELLGVSTTVCAVVEDAESGVKAGAEGDFGVVIGVDRGVGRAALEGLGADLVVDELDELIPLLPVGRVASASERIETTAPGLDTRPPSSGATRPASTREDGE
;
A
#
# COMPACT_ATOMS: atom_id res chain seq x y z
N MET A 1 -0.70 -23.83 14.75
CA MET A 1 -0.91 -22.80 15.80
C MET A 1 0.42 -22.53 16.46
N THR A 2 1.01 -21.39 16.18
CA THR A 2 2.20 -20.89 16.89
C THR A 2 1.86 -20.69 18.36
N SER A 3 2.79 -21.00 19.25
CA SER A 3 2.54 -20.79 20.68
C SER A 3 2.57 -19.28 21.00
N PRO A 4 1.84 -18.80 22.04
CA PRO A 4 1.86 -17.39 22.42
C PRO A 4 3.28 -16.83 22.66
N SER A 5 4.22 -17.68 23.07
CA SER A 5 5.62 -17.32 23.25
C SER A 5 6.38 -17.11 21.93
N GLU A 6 6.06 -17.86 20.88
CA GLU A 6 6.65 -17.67 19.54
C GLU A 6 6.10 -16.42 18.87
N SER A 7 4.80 -16.16 18.95
CA SER A 7 4.17 -14.95 18.41
C SER A 7 4.68 -13.68 19.11
N THR A 8 4.83 -13.68 20.45
CA THR A 8 5.41 -12.56 21.19
C THR A 8 6.86 -12.31 20.77
N ARG A 9 7.63 -13.39 20.50
CA ARG A 9 9.02 -13.27 20.04
C ARG A 9 9.09 -12.69 18.62
N ALA A 10 8.16 -13.06 17.75
CA ALA A 10 8.09 -12.52 16.40
C ALA A 10 7.89 -10.99 16.39
N LEU A 11 7.07 -10.44 17.28
CA LEU A 11 6.78 -9.01 17.34
C LEU A 11 7.80 -8.19 18.15
N SER A 12 8.65 -8.84 18.96
CA SER A 12 9.54 -8.14 19.90
C SER A 12 10.63 -7.26 19.25
N GLY A 13 10.97 -7.51 18.00
CA GLY A 13 11.98 -6.76 17.23
C GLY A 13 11.39 -5.74 16.26
N ILE A 14 10.08 -5.71 16.11
CA ILE A 14 9.40 -4.87 15.12
C ILE A 14 9.42 -3.41 15.55
N ARG A 15 9.69 -2.51 14.60
CA ARG A 15 9.78 -1.06 14.78
C ARG A 15 8.83 -0.28 13.88
N ALA A 16 8.31 -0.92 12.83
CA ALA A 16 7.33 -0.32 11.94
C ALA A 16 6.28 -1.36 11.53
N TYR A 17 5.05 -0.91 11.34
CA TYR A 17 3.95 -1.70 10.82
C TYR A 17 3.47 -1.09 9.50
N LEU A 18 3.48 -1.89 8.45
CA LEU A 18 3.10 -1.53 7.09
C LEU A 18 1.74 -2.17 6.82
N PHE A 19 0.68 -1.38 6.95
CA PHE A 19 -0.69 -1.86 6.84
C PHE A 19 -1.18 -1.78 5.40
N ASP A 20 -1.76 -2.85 4.87
CA ASP A 20 -2.71 -2.67 3.78
C ASP A 20 -3.94 -1.89 4.29
N LEU A 21 -4.74 -1.41 3.37
CA LEU A 21 -5.92 -0.59 3.68
C LEU A 21 -7.21 -1.39 3.56
N ASP A 22 -7.44 -1.96 2.37
CA ASP A 22 -8.71 -2.57 1.98
C ASP A 22 -8.82 -3.99 2.56
N GLY A 23 -9.67 -4.21 3.55
CA GLY A 23 -9.77 -5.49 4.29
C GLY A 23 -8.93 -5.53 5.56
N VAL A 24 -7.91 -4.68 5.70
CA VAL A 24 -7.08 -4.60 6.91
C VAL A 24 -7.53 -3.47 7.83
N LEU A 25 -7.51 -2.22 7.35
CA LEU A 25 -7.94 -1.06 8.15
C LEU A 25 -9.42 -0.72 7.94
N THR A 26 -9.93 -0.97 6.73
CA THR A 26 -11.29 -0.60 6.34
C THR A 26 -11.99 -1.74 5.59
N PRO A 27 -13.34 -1.89 5.69
CA PRO A 27 -14.10 -2.91 4.96
C PRO A 27 -14.31 -2.54 3.48
N THR A 28 -13.46 -1.73 2.90
CA THR A 28 -13.58 -1.24 1.52
C THR A 28 -13.36 -2.34 0.47
N ALA A 29 -12.83 -3.49 0.84
CA ALA A 29 -12.82 -4.67 -0.03
C ALA A 29 -14.23 -4.96 -0.59
N THR A 30 -15.28 -4.88 0.24
CA THR A 30 -16.68 -5.05 -0.19
C THR A 30 -17.10 -3.97 -1.19
N VAL A 31 -16.74 -2.71 -0.95
CA VAL A 31 -17.00 -1.59 -1.87
C VAL A 31 -16.29 -1.81 -3.20
N HIS A 32 -15.04 -2.29 -3.16
CA HIS A 32 -14.29 -2.68 -4.35
C HIS A 32 -14.97 -3.81 -5.11
N MET A 33 -15.43 -4.87 -4.43
CA MET A 33 -16.14 -6.00 -5.02
C MET A 33 -17.42 -5.55 -5.72
N HIS A 34 -18.23 -4.70 -5.09
CA HIS A 34 -19.44 -4.14 -5.69
C HIS A 34 -19.14 -3.29 -6.93
N ALA A 35 -18.12 -2.44 -6.86
CA ALA A 35 -17.73 -1.62 -8.01
C ALA A 35 -17.22 -2.46 -9.20
N TRP A 36 -16.51 -3.56 -8.95
CA TRP A 36 -16.11 -4.51 -9.98
C TRP A 36 -17.29 -5.28 -10.57
N ALA A 37 -18.22 -5.71 -9.73
CA ALA A 37 -19.45 -6.36 -10.18
C ALA A 37 -20.30 -5.42 -11.05
N ARG A 38 -20.44 -4.15 -10.68
CA ARG A 38 -21.14 -3.12 -11.48
C ARG A 38 -20.50 -2.90 -12.86
N LEU A 39 -19.18 -3.01 -12.95
CA LEU A 39 -18.48 -2.95 -14.23
C LEU A 39 -18.66 -4.24 -15.03
N PHE A 40 -18.27 -5.38 -14.47
CA PHE A 40 -18.07 -6.59 -15.25
C PHE A 40 -19.34 -7.38 -15.53
N THR A 41 -20.36 -7.30 -14.67
CA THR A 41 -21.62 -8.03 -14.93
C THR A 41 -22.24 -7.66 -16.29
N PRO A 42 -22.56 -6.37 -16.55
CA PRO A 42 -23.12 -6.00 -17.85
C PRO A 42 -22.10 -6.11 -19.00
N TYR A 43 -20.81 -5.89 -18.72
CA TYR A 43 -19.78 -5.93 -19.74
C TYR A 43 -19.58 -7.35 -20.29
N LEU A 44 -19.48 -8.34 -19.43
CA LEU A 44 -19.32 -9.74 -19.83
C LEU A 44 -20.58 -10.28 -20.52
N GLU A 45 -21.76 -9.88 -20.05
CA GLU A 45 -23.04 -10.22 -20.70
C GLU A 45 -23.09 -9.72 -22.15
N GLN A 46 -22.70 -8.47 -22.40
CA GLN A 46 -22.62 -7.89 -23.74
C GLN A 46 -21.67 -8.63 -24.67
N HIS A 47 -20.62 -9.24 -24.13
CA HIS A 47 -19.64 -10.03 -24.88
C HIS A 47 -19.98 -11.52 -24.97
N GLY A 48 -21.12 -11.95 -24.43
CA GLY A 48 -21.52 -13.36 -24.41
C GLY A 48 -20.56 -14.27 -23.65
N ALA A 49 -19.80 -13.69 -22.70
CA ALA A 49 -18.82 -14.40 -21.90
C ALA A 49 -19.46 -14.99 -20.62
N ALA A 50 -18.73 -15.87 -19.93
CA ALA A 50 -19.17 -16.40 -18.64
C ALA A 50 -19.41 -15.26 -17.64
N PRO A 51 -20.51 -15.31 -16.86
CA PRO A 51 -20.87 -14.24 -15.92
C PRO A 51 -19.75 -13.94 -14.90
N TYR A 52 -19.71 -12.70 -14.42
CA TYR A 52 -18.86 -12.31 -13.31
C TYR A 52 -19.40 -12.94 -12.00
N THR A 53 -18.49 -13.44 -11.18
CA THR A 53 -18.78 -14.06 -9.88
C THR A 53 -17.89 -13.48 -8.81
N GLU A 54 -18.26 -13.67 -7.54
CA GLU A 54 -17.43 -13.28 -6.40
C GLU A 54 -16.07 -14.02 -6.39
N ALA A 55 -16.02 -15.28 -6.84
CA ALA A 55 -14.79 -16.04 -6.99
C ALA A 55 -13.82 -15.41 -8.00
N ASP A 56 -14.33 -14.69 -9.00
CA ASP A 56 -13.50 -13.97 -9.96
C ASP A 56 -12.74 -12.81 -9.32
N TYR A 57 -13.35 -12.15 -8.31
CA TYR A 57 -12.68 -11.10 -7.56
C TYR A 57 -11.41 -11.63 -6.91
N PHE A 58 -11.52 -12.66 -6.11
CA PHE A 58 -10.39 -13.25 -5.40
C PHE A 58 -9.33 -13.83 -6.36
N SER A 59 -9.77 -14.45 -7.48
CA SER A 59 -8.85 -15.13 -8.40
C SER A 59 -8.08 -14.17 -9.30
N TYR A 60 -8.68 -13.06 -9.72
CA TYR A 60 -8.14 -12.24 -10.81
C TYR A 60 -7.89 -10.78 -10.45
N ILE A 61 -8.47 -10.28 -9.37
CA ILE A 61 -8.54 -8.84 -9.09
C ILE A 61 -7.89 -8.48 -7.75
N ASP A 62 -8.23 -9.21 -6.72
CA ASP A 62 -7.91 -8.87 -5.34
C ASP A 62 -6.42 -8.58 -5.11
N GLY A 63 -6.13 -7.49 -4.40
CA GLY A 63 -4.79 -7.02 -4.11
C GLY A 63 -3.99 -6.49 -5.30
N LYS A 64 -4.50 -6.57 -6.55
CA LYS A 64 -3.80 -6.09 -7.75
C LYS A 64 -4.07 -4.61 -8.04
N PRO A 65 -3.13 -3.92 -8.72
CA PRO A 65 -3.41 -2.63 -9.34
C PRO A 65 -4.62 -2.70 -10.26
N ARG A 66 -5.43 -1.64 -10.29
CA ARG A 66 -6.72 -1.59 -11.01
C ARG A 66 -6.66 -2.12 -12.44
N TYR A 67 -5.71 -1.64 -13.23
CA TYR A 67 -5.62 -2.01 -14.65
C TYR A 67 -5.13 -3.44 -14.83
N ASP A 68 -4.34 -3.96 -13.90
CA ASP A 68 -3.93 -5.37 -13.89
C ASP A 68 -5.10 -6.29 -13.57
N GLY A 69 -5.99 -5.86 -12.66
CA GLY A 69 -7.26 -6.54 -12.40
C GLY A 69 -8.15 -6.60 -13.65
N VAL A 70 -8.26 -5.49 -14.40
CA VAL A 70 -8.99 -5.49 -15.68
C VAL A 70 -8.39 -6.49 -16.66
N ARG A 71 -7.07 -6.43 -16.90
CA ARG A 71 -6.38 -7.36 -17.82
C ARG A 71 -6.58 -8.81 -17.39
N SER A 72 -6.31 -9.12 -16.14
CA SER A 72 -6.39 -10.47 -15.60
C SER A 72 -7.78 -11.08 -15.76
N LEU A 73 -8.86 -10.31 -15.49
CA LEU A 73 -10.22 -10.80 -15.67
C LEU A 73 -10.59 -10.97 -17.15
N LEU A 74 -10.27 -10.00 -18.00
CA LEU A 74 -10.57 -10.09 -19.43
C LEU A 74 -9.84 -11.26 -20.09
N GLU A 75 -8.57 -11.48 -19.75
CA GLU A 75 -7.77 -12.63 -20.21
C GLU A 75 -8.41 -13.94 -19.79
N SER A 76 -8.93 -14.06 -18.57
CA SER A 76 -9.63 -15.27 -18.10
C SER A 76 -10.87 -15.62 -18.92
N ARG A 77 -11.42 -14.63 -19.64
CA ARG A 77 -12.60 -14.75 -20.52
C ARG A 77 -12.24 -14.78 -22.01
N GLY A 78 -10.95 -14.69 -22.33
CA GLY A 78 -10.48 -14.63 -23.73
C GLY A 78 -10.84 -13.33 -24.45
N ILE A 79 -11.23 -12.29 -23.70
CA ILE A 79 -11.58 -10.97 -24.23
C ILE A 79 -10.31 -10.13 -24.35
N ARG A 80 -10.14 -9.48 -25.51
CA ARG A 80 -9.03 -8.57 -25.78
C ARG A 80 -9.55 -7.20 -26.14
N VAL A 81 -9.07 -6.20 -25.43
CA VAL A 81 -9.33 -4.79 -25.71
C VAL A 81 -7.99 -4.06 -25.85
N PRO A 82 -7.94 -2.90 -26.53
CA PRO A 82 -6.76 -2.05 -26.54
C PRO A 82 -6.37 -1.64 -25.12
N GLU A 83 -5.08 -1.39 -24.90
CA GLU A 83 -4.60 -0.87 -23.61
C GLU A 83 -5.22 0.50 -23.28
N GLY A 84 -5.21 1.39 -24.26
CA GLY A 84 -5.68 2.76 -24.08
C GLY A 84 -4.68 3.64 -23.31
N ASP A 85 -5.18 4.79 -22.87
CA ASP A 85 -4.44 5.79 -22.10
C ASP A 85 -5.10 5.99 -20.73
N VAL A 86 -4.32 6.38 -19.71
CA VAL A 86 -4.81 6.64 -18.35
C VAL A 86 -5.90 7.71 -18.30
N THR A 87 -5.98 8.55 -19.33
CA THR A 87 -6.98 9.62 -19.50
C THR A 87 -8.21 9.17 -20.28
N ASP A 88 -8.29 7.91 -20.71
CA ASP A 88 -9.45 7.39 -21.43
C ASP A 88 -10.75 7.58 -20.64
N ALA A 89 -11.77 8.05 -21.33
CA ALA A 89 -13.08 8.22 -20.73
C ALA A 89 -13.64 6.85 -20.25
N PRO A 90 -14.41 6.80 -19.16
CA PRO A 90 -15.05 5.59 -18.65
C PRO A 90 -15.95 4.86 -19.66
N SER A 91 -16.39 5.54 -20.71
CA SER A 91 -17.18 4.96 -21.80
C SER A 91 -16.34 4.22 -22.85
N GLN A 92 -15.02 4.33 -22.85
CA GLN A 92 -14.16 3.68 -23.82
C GLN A 92 -13.89 2.22 -23.46
N ASP A 93 -13.90 1.34 -24.49
CA ASP A 93 -13.60 -0.08 -24.35
C ASP A 93 -12.10 -0.33 -24.48
N THR A 94 -11.35 0.19 -23.51
CA THR A 94 -9.93 -0.03 -23.32
C THR A 94 -9.67 -0.50 -21.88
N VAL A 95 -8.51 -1.06 -21.60
CA VAL A 95 -8.15 -1.46 -20.24
C VAL A 95 -8.27 -0.26 -19.30
N HIS A 96 -7.75 0.90 -19.71
CA HIS A 96 -7.81 2.12 -18.91
C HIS A 96 -9.22 2.68 -18.78
N GLY A 97 -10.01 2.73 -19.87
CA GLY A 97 -11.40 3.19 -19.82
C GLY A 97 -12.27 2.34 -18.89
N LEU A 98 -12.16 1.00 -18.97
CA LEU A 98 -12.85 0.07 -18.07
C LEU A 98 -12.42 0.27 -16.61
N GLY A 99 -11.12 0.41 -16.37
CA GLY A 99 -10.62 0.70 -15.03
C GLY A 99 -11.11 2.04 -14.47
N ASN A 100 -11.22 3.06 -15.34
CA ASN A 100 -11.76 4.38 -14.97
C ASN A 100 -13.26 4.31 -14.67
N ARG A 101 -14.04 3.52 -15.44
CA ARG A 101 -15.47 3.23 -15.16
C ARG A 101 -15.66 2.58 -13.80
N LYS A 102 -14.82 1.58 -13.45
CA LYS A 102 -14.84 0.98 -12.12
C LYS A 102 -14.56 2.01 -11.02
N ASN A 103 -13.64 2.95 -11.29
CA ASN A 103 -13.29 3.97 -10.31
C ASN A 103 -14.43 4.96 -10.04
N GLU A 104 -15.17 5.34 -11.06
CA GLU A 104 -16.38 6.17 -10.87
C GLU A 104 -17.38 5.45 -9.98
N ALA A 105 -17.68 4.18 -10.26
CA ALA A 105 -18.59 3.39 -9.44
C ALA A 105 -18.11 3.26 -7.97
N PHE A 106 -16.81 3.15 -7.76
CA PHE A 106 -16.24 3.11 -6.41
C PHE A 106 -16.41 4.44 -5.67
N ASN A 107 -16.08 5.56 -6.34
CA ASN A 107 -16.18 6.87 -5.73
C ASN A 107 -17.62 7.25 -5.40
N GLU A 108 -18.57 6.90 -6.27
CA GLU A 108 -20.01 7.07 -6.01
C GLU A 108 -20.43 6.29 -4.76
N THR A 109 -20.07 5.01 -4.67
CA THR A 109 -20.41 4.19 -3.51
C THR A 109 -19.78 4.73 -2.21
N LEU A 110 -18.50 5.13 -2.28
CA LEU A 110 -17.80 5.70 -1.11
C LEU A 110 -18.42 7.02 -0.66
N ALA A 111 -18.88 7.87 -1.59
CA ALA A 111 -19.52 9.13 -1.27
C ALA A 111 -20.92 8.96 -0.65
N ASP A 112 -21.67 7.96 -1.12
CA ASP A 112 -23.06 7.71 -0.71
C ASP A 112 -23.13 6.96 0.64
N GLU A 113 -22.26 5.98 0.84
CA GLU A 113 -22.31 5.05 1.98
C GLU A 113 -21.30 5.40 3.08
N GLY A 114 -20.22 6.14 2.73
CA GLY A 114 -19.08 6.35 3.62
C GLY A 114 -18.29 5.06 3.84
N VAL A 115 -17.36 5.10 4.80
CA VAL A 115 -16.65 3.91 5.29
C VAL A 115 -16.26 4.13 6.74
N GLU A 116 -16.44 3.11 7.57
CA GLU A 116 -15.94 3.07 8.93
C GLU A 116 -14.76 2.11 9.01
N ALA A 117 -13.70 2.52 9.71
CA ALA A 117 -12.57 1.62 9.96
C ALA A 117 -12.97 0.46 10.86
N TYR A 118 -12.31 -0.69 10.70
CA TYR A 118 -12.50 -1.82 11.61
C TYR A 118 -12.10 -1.43 13.04
N PRO A 119 -13.00 -1.56 14.04
CA PRO A 119 -12.68 -1.17 15.42
C PRO A 119 -11.45 -1.88 16.00
N ALA A 120 -11.29 -3.19 15.70
CA ALA A 120 -10.15 -3.98 16.12
C ALA A 120 -8.83 -3.48 15.51
N SER A 121 -8.88 -3.06 14.23
CA SER A 121 -7.72 -2.50 13.56
C SER A 121 -7.33 -1.13 14.12
N VAL A 122 -8.30 -0.29 14.46
CA VAL A 122 -8.05 0.99 15.12
C VAL A 122 -7.45 0.78 16.51
N ALA A 123 -7.97 -0.16 17.30
CA ALA A 123 -7.42 -0.48 18.62
C ALA A 123 -5.96 -0.99 18.53
N PHE A 124 -5.66 -1.83 17.54
CA PHE A 124 -4.29 -2.30 17.29
C PHE A 124 -3.38 -1.17 16.84
N LEU A 125 -3.83 -0.32 15.91
CA LEU A 125 -3.09 0.88 15.46
C LEU A 125 -2.76 1.80 16.63
N ASP A 126 -3.71 2.05 17.54
CA ASP A 126 -3.50 2.84 18.75
C ASP A 126 -2.41 2.22 19.63
N ALA A 127 -2.48 0.91 19.85
CA ALA A 127 -1.49 0.20 20.67
C ALA A 127 -0.08 0.20 20.03
N VAL A 128 0.01 0.02 18.71
CA VAL A 128 1.25 0.10 17.93
C VAL A 128 1.88 1.49 18.06
N GLN A 129 1.11 2.55 17.84
CA GLN A 129 1.60 3.93 17.96
C GLN A 129 1.98 4.28 19.41
N ALA A 130 1.23 3.80 20.40
CA ALA A 130 1.55 3.97 21.82
C ALA A 130 2.85 3.25 22.22
N SER A 131 3.21 2.16 21.53
CA SER A 131 4.49 1.46 21.72
C SER A 131 5.70 2.19 21.12
N GLY A 132 5.47 3.30 20.38
CA GLY A 132 6.49 4.07 19.68
C GLY A 132 6.92 3.49 18.34
N CYS A 133 6.21 2.51 17.80
CA CYS A 133 6.44 2.00 16.46
C CYS A 133 5.93 2.98 15.39
N LEU A 134 6.62 2.99 14.25
CA LEU A 134 6.20 3.74 13.06
C LEU A 134 5.09 2.99 12.33
N VAL A 135 4.28 3.74 11.58
CA VAL A 135 3.17 3.17 10.82
C VAL A 135 3.10 3.75 9.41
N ALA A 136 2.80 2.92 8.43
CA ALA A 136 2.54 3.33 7.06
C ALA A 136 1.36 2.57 6.48
N VAL A 137 0.73 3.15 5.45
CA VAL A 137 -0.27 2.46 4.62
C VAL A 137 0.36 2.09 3.29
N VAL A 138 0.10 0.87 2.82
CA VAL A 138 0.55 0.35 1.51
C VAL A 138 -0.62 -0.28 0.79
N SER A 139 -1.22 0.44 -0.15
CA SER A 139 -2.41 -0.01 -0.88
C SER A 139 -2.17 -0.03 -2.39
N SER A 140 -2.71 -1.02 -3.09
CA SER A 140 -2.73 -1.06 -4.56
C SER A 140 -3.70 -0.04 -5.17
N SER A 141 -4.60 0.51 -4.37
CA SER A 141 -5.62 1.47 -4.80
C SER A 141 -5.05 2.89 -4.88
N LYS A 142 -5.36 3.62 -5.95
CA LYS A 142 -5.10 5.06 -6.03
C LYS A 142 -6.04 5.90 -5.17
N ASN A 143 -7.06 5.26 -4.58
CA ASN A 143 -8.08 5.93 -3.77
C ASN A 143 -7.75 5.89 -2.26
N ALA A 144 -6.60 5.35 -1.87
CA ALA A 144 -6.23 5.22 -0.46
C ALA A 144 -6.34 6.52 0.34
N PRO A 145 -5.90 7.71 -0.15
CA PRO A 145 -6.08 8.95 0.58
C PRO A 145 -7.55 9.31 0.84
N SER A 146 -8.43 9.07 -0.15
CA SER A 146 -9.87 9.35 -0.02
C SER A 146 -10.55 8.40 0.96
N VAL A 147 -10.16 7.12 0.95
CA VAL A 147 -10.64 6.11 1.90
C VAL A 147 -10.20 6.43 3.31
N LEU A 148 -8.92 6.76 3.52
CA LEU A 148 -8.39 7.16 4.81
C LEU A 148 -9.10 8.40 5.36
N ALA A 149 -9.39 9.39 4.50
CA ALA A 149 -10.13 10.58 4.90
C ALA A 149 -11.57 10.24 5.31
N ALA A 150 -12.28 9.42 4.52
CA ALA A 150 -13.63 8.98 4.83
C ALA A 150 -13.70 8.16 6.14
N ALA A 151 -12.68 7.34 6.40
CA ALA A 151 -12.56 6.52 7.62
C ALA A 151 -12.06 7.31 8.85
N GLY A 152 -11.74 8.60 8.72
CA GLY A 152 -11.17 9.41 9.81
C GLY A 152 -9.74 9.04 10.21
N LEU A 153 -8.99 8.40 9.30
CA LEU A 153 -7.63 7.92 9.54
C LEU A 153 -6.54 8.74 8.83
N ALA A 154 -6.89 9.81 8.09
CA ALA A 154 -5.94 10.55 7.25
C ALA A 154 -4.71 11.06 8.01
N ASP A 155 -4.90 11.55 9.23
CA ASP A 155 -3.83 12.14 10.05
C ASP A 155 -3.05 11.10 10.88
N ARG A 156 -3.36 9.80 10.71
CA ARG A 156 -2.74 8.72 11.48
C ARG A 156 -1.44 8.22 10.83
N PHE A 157 -1.21 8.50 9.55
CA PHE A 157 -0.11 7.95 8.77
C PHE A 157 0.67 9.06 8.07
N GLU A 158 1.97 9.15 8.35
CA GLU A 158 2.89 10.07 7.65
C GLU A 158 3.29 9.54 6.27
N VAL A 159 3.27 8.22 6.11
CA VAL A 159 3.64 7.52 4.87
C VAL A 159 2.45 6.75 4.34
N VAL A 160 2.07 7.06 3.10
CA VAL A 160 1.08 6.33 2.32
C VAL A 160 1.68 6.02 0.96
N VAL A 161 1.92 4.74 0.70
CA VAL A 161 2.36 4.22 -0.61
C VAL A 161 1.14 3.62 -1.27
N ASP A 162 0.52 4.38 -2.15
CA ASP A 162 -0.68 3.99 -2.88
C ASP A 162 -0.38 3.69 -4.37
N GLY A 163 -1.39 3.29 -5.12
CA GLY A 163 -1.23 3.01 -6.56
C GLY A 163 -0.83 4.24 -7.39
N ALA A 164 -0.98 5.47 -6.90
CA ALA A 164 -0.49 6.67 -7.57
C ALA A 164 1.01 6.86 -7.31
N VAL A 165 1.46 6.62 -6.08
CA VAL A 165 2.87 6.62 -5.71
C VAL A 165 3.62 5.53 -6.48
N ALA A 166 3.10 4.30 -6.50
CA ALA A 166 3.70 3.19 -7.25
C ALA A 166 3.86 3.53 -8.74
N ALA A 167 2.81 4.08 -9.37
CA ALA A 167 2.87 4.48 -10.78
C ALA A 167 3.84 5.63 -11.05
N ARG A 168 3.90 6.63 -10.16
CA ARG A 168 4.82 7.78 -10.28
C ARG A 168 6.28 7.34 -10.16
N ASP A 169 6.56 6.47 -9.20
CA ASP A 169 7.92 6.02 -8.88
C ASP A 169 8.35 4.83 -9.78
N GLY A 170 7.44 4.31 -10.62
CA GLY A 170 7.71 3.21 -11.55
C GLY A 170 8.01 1.88 -10.85
N ILE A 171 7.45 1.66 -9.65
CA ILE A 171 7.64 0.45 -8.87
C ILE A 171 6.52 -0.56 -9.11
N PRO A 172 6.83 -1.86 -9.15
CA PRO A 172 5.84 -2.92 -9.27
C PRO A 172 4.86 -2.92 -8.10
N GLY A 173 3.59 -3.27 -8.38
CA GLY A 173 2.60 -3.51 -7.34
C GLY A 173 2.63 -4.96 -6.83
N LYS A 174 1.88 -5.23 -5.75
CA LYS A 174 1.68 -6.58 -5.21
C LYS A 174 1.31 -7.56 -6.35
N PRO A 175 1.90 -8.78 -6.44
CA PRO A 175 2.62 -9.47 -5.39
C PRO A 175 4.13 -9.16 -5.27
N ALA A 176 4.68 -8.19 -6.01
CA ALA A 176 6.06 -7.76 -5.80
C ALA A 176 6.19 -7.00 -4.45
N PRO A 177 7.34 -7.13 -3.73
CA PRO A 177 7.53 -6.53 -2.41
C PRO A 177 7.75 -5.03 -2.45
N ASP A 178 8.03 -4.46 -3.62
CA ASP A 178 8.56 -3.11 -3.86
C ASP A 178 7.76 -1.99 -3.19
N THR A 179 6.42 -2.09 -3.13
CA THR A 179 5.58 -1.08 -2.48
C THR A 179 5.75 -1.08 -0.95
N PHE A 180 5.92 -2.25 -0.33
CA PHE A 180 6.23 -2.36 1.09
C PHE A 180 7.66 -1.92 1.39
N GLU A 181 8.63 -2.29 0.55
CA GLU A 181 10.02 -1.83 0.65
C GLU A 181 10.09 -0.30 0.57
N ARG A 182 9.33 0.29 -0.37
CA ARG A 182 9.23 1.74 -0.51
C ARG A 182 8.68 2.42 0.75
N ALA A 183 7.69 1.81 1.40
CA ALA A 183 7.16 2.34 2.66
C ALA A 183 8.19 2.29 3.78
N ALA A 184 8.95 1.20 3.90
CA ALA A 184 10.04 1.08 4.87
C ALA A 184 11.15 2.11 4.62
N GLU A 185 11.53 2.33 3.35
CA GLU A 185 12.48 3.36 2.94
C GLU A 185 12.02 4.76 3.35
N LEU A 186 10.75 5.11 3.08
CA LEU A 186 10.17 6.41 3.45
C LEU A 186 10.09 6.62 4.96
N LEU A 187 9.89 5.55 5.73
CA LEU A 187 9.95 5.57 7.20
C LEU A 187 11.39 5.60 7.73
N GLY A 188 12.41 5.38 6.88
CA GLY A 188 13.83 5.37 7.27
C GLY A 188 14.23 4.17 8.12
N VAL A 189 13.59 3.01 7.92
CA VAL A 189 13.87 1.77 8.65
C VAL A 189 14.21 0.60 7.69
N SER A 190 14.95 -0.40 8.21
CA SER A 190 15.18 -1.64 7.48
C SER A 190 13.88 -2.45 7.39
N THR A 191 13.65 -3.12 6.27
CA THR A 191 12.55 -4.08 6.08
C THR A 191 12.53 -5.17 7.15
N THR A 192 13.70 -5.63 7.58
CA THR A 192 13.88 -6.69 8.60
C THR A 192 13.30 -6.35 9.98
N VAL A 193 12.99 -5.08 10.24
CA VAL A 193 12.31 -4.64 11.48
C VAL A 193 10.88 -4.13 11.21
N CYS A 194 10.34 -4.43 10.02
CA CYS A 194 8.97 -4.09 9.64
C CYS A 194 8.06 -5.32 9.73
N ALA A 195 6.84 -5.10 10.18
CA ALA A 195 5.73 -6.04 10.05
C ALA A 195 4.88 -5.63 8.83
N VAL A 196 4.61 -6.55 7.92
CA VAL A 196 3.59 -6.42 6.87
C VAL A 196 2.27 -6.93 7.43
N VAL A 197 1.17 -6.18 7.24
CA VAL A 197 -0.18 -6.55 7.68
C VAL A 197 -1.10 -6.55 6.47
N GLU A 198 -1.65 -7.71 6.13
CA GLU A 198 -2.35 -7.97 4.88
C GLU A 198 -3.50 -8.99 5.03
N ASP A 199 -4.52 -8.89 4.16
CA ASP A 199 -5.62 -9.85 4.10
C ASP A 199 -5.70 -10.60 2.76
N ALA A 200 -5.07 -10.07 1.71
CA ALA A 200 -5.11 -10.60 0.36
C ALA A 200 -3.92 -11.51 0.03
N GLU A 201 -4.15 -12.55 -0.80
CA GLU A 201 -3.09 -13.47 -1.24
C GLU A 201 -1.90 -12.77 -1.88
N SER A 202 -2.16 -11.78 -2.74
CA SER A 202 -1.11 -11.05 -3.44
C SER A 202 -0.24 -10.22 -2.51
N GLY A 203 -0.83 -9.65 -1.46
CA GLY A 203 -0.10 -8.86 -0.49
C GLY A 203 0.68 -9.72 0.52
N VAL A 204 0.11 -10.84 0.97
CA VAL A 204 0.86 -11.81 1.77
C VAL A 204 2.08 -12.33 1.01
N LYS A 205 1.93 -12.65 -0.29
CA LYS A 205 3.06 -13.01 -1.15
C LYS A 205 4.11 -11.90 -1.22
N ALA A 206 3.68 -10.65 -1.39
CA ALA A 206 4.59 -9.50 -1.42
C ALA A 206 5.38 -9.38 -0.10
N GLY A 207 4.72 -9.57 1.04
CA GLY A 207 5.37 -9.63 2.34
C GLY A 207 6.38 -10.78 2.46
N ALA A 208 5.99 -11.97 1.99
CA ALA A 208 6.84 -13.17 2.06
C ALA A 208 8.03 -13.16 1.10
N GLU A 209 7.89 -12.50 -0.07
CA GLU A 209 8.98 -12.36 -1.05
C GLU A 209 9.99 -11.28 -0.66
N GLY A 210 9.60 -10.31 0.18
CA GLY A 210 10.51 -9.31 0.74
C GLY A 210 11.18 -9.81 2.01
N ASP A 211 12.28 -9.16 2.40
CA ASP A 211 13.03 -9.47 3.64
C ASP A 211 12.43 -8.70 4.82
N PHE A 212 11.15 -9.00 5.15
CA PHE A 212 10.44 -8.37 6.26
C PHE A 212 10.56 -9.16 7.54
N GLY A 213 10.48 -8.47 8.69
CA GLY A 213 10.64 -9.07 10.00
C GLY A 213 9.53 -10.05 10.36
N VAL A 214 8.30 -9.78 9.91
CA VAL A 214 7.12 -10.63 10.10
C VAL A 214 6.03 -10.28 9.08
N VAL A 215 5.30 -11.27 8.60
CA VAL A 215 4.10 -11.12 7.77
C VAL A 215 2.88 -11.57 8.56
N ILE A 216 1.95 -10.66 8.77
CA ILE A 216 0.71 -10.86 9.52
C ILE A 216 -0.44 -10.93 8.52
N GLY A 217 -1.08 -12.09 8.43
CA GLY A 217 -2.32 -12.28 7.67
C GLY A 217 -3.54 -11.97 8.52
N VAL A 218 -4.51 -11.23 7.95
CA VAL A 218 -5.84 -11.03 8.54
C VAL A 218 -6.83 -11.86 7.71
N ASP A 219 -7.48 -12.84 8.33
CA ASP A 219 -8.40 -13.71 7.58
C ASP A 219 -9.76 -13.02 7.39
N ARG A 220 -9.97 -12.48 6.20
CA ARG A 220 -11.24 -11.88 5.77
C ARG A 220 -12.03 -12.80 4.83
N GLY A 221 -11.69 -14.09 4.78
CA GLY A 221 -12.40 -15.08 3.96
C GLY A 221 -11.52 -15.87 3.01
N VAL A 222 -10.24 -15.51 2.87
CA VAL A 222 -9.25 -16.30 2.11
C VAL A 222 -8.98 -17.63 2.79
N GLY A 223 -9.01 -17.65 4.11
CA GLY A 223 -8.77 -18.82 4.94
C GLY A 223 -7.35 -18.87 5.48
N ARG A 224 -7.25 -19.08 6.81
CA ARG A 224 -5.98 -19.16 7.55
C ARG A 224 -4.93 -20.02 6.87
N ALA A 225 -5.30 -21.26 6.47
CA ALA A 225 -4.35 -22.20 5.86
C ALA A 225 -3.80 -21.71 4.51
N ALA A 226 -4.59 -20.94 3.75
CA ALA A 226 -4.14 -20.35 2.50
C ALA A 226 -3.14 -19.21 2.77
N LEU A 227 -3.43 -18.31 3.71
CA LEU A 227 -2.53 -17.23 4.08
C LEU A 227 -1.20 -17.76 4.67
N GLU A 228 -1.25 -18.77 5.55
CA GLU A 228 -0.05 -19.45 6.06
C GLU A 228 0.74 -20.12 4.93
N GLY A 229 0.05 -20.77 3.98
CA GLY A 229 0.66 -21.41 2.82
C GLY A 229 1.33 -20.43 1.85
N LEU A 230 0.96 -19.15 1.89
CA LEU A 230 1.52 -18.06 1.08
C LEU A 230 2.65 -17.31 1.79
N GLY A 231 2.93 -17.66 3.04
CA GLY A 231 4.05 -17.13 3.80
C GLY A 231 3.68 -16.16 4.93
N ALA A 232 2.42 -16.11 5.36
CA ALA A 232 2.09 -15.41 6.60
C ALA A 232 2.66 -16.15 7.81
N ASP A 233 3.45 -15.44 8.62
CA ASP A 233 4.03 -15.96 9.87
C ASP A 233 3.00 -16.07 10.97
N LEU A 234 2.08 -15.12 11.01
CA LEU A 234 0.96 -15.06 11.93
C LEU A 234 -0.32 -14.83 11.15
N VAL A 235 -1.39 -15.51 11.52
CA VAL A 235 -2.73 -15.25 10.95
C VAL A 235 -3.71 -15.05 12.09
N VAL A 236 -4.48 -13.97 12.03
CA VAL A 236 -5.51 -13.59 12.99
C VAL A 236 -6.83 -13.33 12.27
N ASP A 237 -7.94 -13.45 12.98
CA ASP A 237 -9.24 -13.04 12.47
C ASP A 237 -9.46 -11.54 12.70
N GLU A 238 -8.94 -11.01 13.83
CA GLU A 238 -8.98 -9.59 14.15
C GLU A 238 -7.64 -9.11 14.72
N LEU A 239 -7.22 -7.89 14.36
CA LEU A 239 -5.90 -7.36 14.74
C LEU A 239 -5.72 -7.11 16.23
N ASP A 240 -6.79 -6.86 16.99
CA ASP A 240 -6.72 -6.64 18.43
C ASP A 240 -6.25 -7.88 19.20
N GLU A 241 -6.35 -9.09 18.60
CA GLU A 241 -5.75 -10.32 19.14
C GLU A 241 -4.22 -10.20 19.36
N LEU A 242 -3.57 -9.32 18.60
CA LEU A 242 -2.12 -9.11 18.68
C LEU A 242 -1.72 -8.09 19.75
N ILE A 243 -2.65 -7.29 20.31
CA ILE A 243 -2.34 -6.26 21.31
C ILE A 243 -1.58 -6.84 22.53
N PRO A 244 -2.00 -8.00 23.10
CA PRO A 244 -1.27 -8.59 24.23
C PRO A 244 0.15 -9.06 23.91
N LEU A 245 0.48 -9.19 22.61
CA LEU A 245 1.78 -9.66 22.12
C LEU A 245 2.74 -8.52 21.81
N LEU A 246 2.26 -7.28 21.79
CA LEU A 246 3.11 -6.11 21.58
C LEU A 246 4.06 -5.92 22.78
N PRO A 247 5.31 -5.50 22.54
CA PRO A 247 6.25 -5.22 23.61
C PRO A 247 5.70 -4.09 24.51
N VAL A 248 5.60 -4.36 25.81
CA VAL A 248 5.13 -3.37 26.79
C VAL A 248 6.15 -2.22 26.85
N GLY A 249 5.75 -1.05 26.34
CA GLY A 249 6.36 0.25 26.58
C GLY A 249 7.89 0.32 26.42
N ARG A 250 8.41 0.42 25.19
CA ARG A 250 9.61 1.22 24.98
C ARG A 250 9.20 2.69 25.02
N VAL A 251 9.27 3.29 26.21
CA VAL A 251 9.41 4.75 26.26
C VAL A 251 10.72 5.03 25.54
N ALA A 252 10.64 5.52 24.30
CA ALA A 252 11.81 5.94 23.55
C ALA A 252 12.54 6.95 24.43
N SER A 253 13.70 6.55 24.99
CA SER A 253 14.59 7.50 25.65
C SER A 253 15.00 8.51 24.58
N ALA A 254 14.93 9.78 24.91
CA ALA A 254 15.23 10.91 24.01
C ALA A 254 16.66 10.88 23.41
N SER A 255 17.47 9.89 23.76
CA SER A 255 18.86 9.66 23.33
C SER A 255 19.01 8.72 22.12
N GLU A 256 17.94 8.09 21.60
CA GLU A 256 17.98 7.24 20.39
C GLU A 256 17.39 7.93 19.14
N ARG A 257 17.22 9.22 19.16
CA ARG A 257 17.07 9.96 17.90
C ARG A 257 18.44 9.92 17.22
N ILE A 258 18.55 9.04 16.26
CA ILE A 258 19.66 8.85 15.34
C ILE A 258 20.18 10.22 14.92
N GLU A 259 21.47 10.48 15.24
CA GLU A 259 22.24 11.49 14.53
C GLU A 259 22.20 11.18 13.04
N THR A 260 21.23 11.74 12.36
CA THR A 260 21.24 11.85 10.91
C THR A 260 22.30 12.91 10.62
N THR A 261 23.56 12.51 10.52
CA THR A 261 24.60 13.30 9.90
C THR A 261 24.19 13.52 8.45
N ALA A 262 23.51 14.63 8.21
CA ALA A 262 23.41 15.20 6.88
C ALA A 262 24.85 15.42 6.36
N PRO A 263 25.21 15.00 5.14
CA PRO A 263 26.48 15.37 4.56
C PRO A 263 26.52 16.90 4.45
N GLY A 264 27.53 17.50 5.11
CA GLY A 264 27.67 18.93 5.28
C GLY A 264 27.60 19.66 3.95
N LEU A 265 26.65 20.57 3.82
CA LEU A 265 26.75 21.66 2.87
C LEU A 265 27.90 22.55 3.34
N ASP A 266 29.00 22.53 2.60
CA ASP A 266 30.14 23.46 2.76
C ASP A 266 29.65 24.87 2.42
N THR A 267 29.24 25.64 3.40
CA THR A 267 28.93 27.07 3.29
C THR A 267 30.18 27.89 3.47
N ARG A 268 31.15 27.81 2.56
CA ARG A 268 32.17 28.84 2.43
C ARG A 268 31.67 29.90 1.45
N PRO A 269 31.67 31.20 1.85
CA PRO A 269 31.40 32.27 0.91
C PRO A 269 32.57 32.39 -0.06
N PRO A 270 32.32 32.70 -1.35
CA PRO A 270 33.38 32.88 -2.32
C PRO A 270 34.25 34.08 -1.93
N SER A 271 35.57 33.84 -1.83
CA SER A 271 36.57 34.86 -1.62
C SER A 271 36.52 35.91 -2.75
N SER A 272 36.39 37.17 -2.39
CA SER A 272 36.46 38.34 -3.25
C SER A 272 37.86 38.46 -3.86
N GLY A 273 38.02 38.01 -5.10
CA GLY A 273 39.19 38.28 -5.95
C GLY A 273 39.10 39.65 -6.54
N ALA A 274 39.94 40.56 -6.06
CA ALA A 274 40.13 41.91 -6.62
C ALA A 274 40.68 41.84 -8.05
N THR A 275 39.92 42.34 -8.99
CA THR A 275 40.36 42.59 -10.37
C THR A 275 41.19 43.86 -10.43
N ARG A 276 42.46 43.75 -10.81
CA ARG A 276 43.33 44.89 -11.27
C ARG A 276 42.95 45.25 -12.70
N PRO A 277 42.94 46.54 -13.08
CA PRO A 277 42.65 46.96 -14.44
C PRO A 277 43.89 46.76 -15.33
N ALA A 278 43.69 46.20 -16.51
CA ALA A 278 44.71 46.14 -17.57
C ALA A 278 44.69 47.42 -18.37
N SER A 279 45.86 47.96 -18.53
CA SER A 279 46.19 49.16 -19.32
C SER A 279 46.02 48.91 -20.83
N THR A 280 45.38 49.87 -21.47
CA THR A 280 45.38 50.14 -22.91
C THR A 280 46.77 50.18 -23.48
N ARG A 281 46.99 49.52 -24.62
CA ARG A 281 47.96 49.94 -25.66
C ARG A 281 47.23 49.85 -27.00
N GLU A 282 47.14 51.05 -27.61
CA GLU A 282 46.99 51.29 -29.05
C GLU A 282 48.24 50.80 -29.78
N ASP A 283 48.05 50.39 -30.99
CA ASP A 283 48.83 50.53 -32.23
C ASP A 283 48.31 49.42 -33.16
N GLY A 284 47.77 49.67 -34.34
CA GLY A 284 48.32 50.45 -35.43
C GLY A 284 48.46 49.50 -36.62
N GLU A 285 47.76 49.78 -37.65
CA GLU A 285 47.65 49.32 -39.05
C GLU A 285 46.49 48.37 -39.38
#